data_b25db94af105c9078eccd3f9bf4b4be5
#
_entry.id   b25db94af105c9078eccd3f9bf4b4be5
#
_cell.length_a   1.000
_cell.length_b   1.000
_cell.length_c   1.000
_cell.angle_alpha   90.00
_cell.angle_beta   90.00
_cell.angle_gamma   90.00
#
_symmetry.space_group_name_H-M   'P 1'
#
loop_
_entity.id
_entity.type
_entity.pdbx_description
1 polymer ?
#
loop_
_entity_poly.entity_id
_entity_poly.type
_entity_poly.pdbx_seq_one_letter_code
_entity_poly.pdbx_strand_id
1 'polypeptide(L)'
;EVMGVAALSHITRQAVDTGERLVKSLSLDQVTSGWNKYAQKTASVQTIMNATGKSIAKVNGYLEKLMWFSDETSYGFTDMTSALSTLTSTGGSIEKMIPMIMGMANATAYAGKGAAEFQRVIYNLAQSYGTGAIQLIDWKSVEQAGVASQQLKQLLIDTGVELGKIKKGAVTTGSFDNSLPKKWADREVMEKAFGKYAEFAEAVKAELDANPNKYHGQASQAIDALADKYDEVTVKAFKAAQEAKSFSEAVDATKDAVSSGWMETFD
;
A
#
# COMPACT_ATOMS: atom_id res chain seq x y z
N GLU A 1 10.72 -26.48 29.09
CA GLU A 1 10.66 -24.98 29.26
C GLU A 1 11.86 -24.25 28.65
N VAL A 2 13.04 -24.90 28.53
CA VAL A 2 14.26 -24.25 28.01
C VAL A 2 14.28 -24.08 26.49
N MET A 3 13.54 -24.88 25.72
CA MET A 3 13.46 -24.78 24.25
C MET A 3 12.65 -23.57 23.75
N GLY A 4 11.69 -23.08 24.52
CA GLY A 4 10.90 -21.91 24.14
C GLY A 4 11.66 -20.60 24.17
N VAL A 5 12.56 -20.43 25.13
CA VAL A 5 13.38 -19.20 25.31
C VAL A 5 14.46 -19.08 24.25
N ALA A 6 15.07 -20.19 23.83
CA ALA A 6 16.09 -20.22 22.78
C ALA A 6 15.47 -19.89 21.39
N ALA A 7 14.26 -20.42 21.10
CA ALA A 7 13.53 -20.10 19.86
C ALA A 7 13.11 -18.62 19.80
N LEU A 8 12.63 -18.07 20.92
CA LEU A 8 12.29 -16.64 21.01
C LEU A 8 13.52 -15.75 20.84
N SER A 9 14.68 -16.10 21.44
CA SER A 9 15.91 -15.34 21.28
C SER A 9 16.49 -15.39 19.87
N HIS A 10 16.30 -16.50 19.14
CA HIS A 10 16.70 -16.62 17.74
C HIS A 10 15.80 -15.81 16.81
N ILE A 11 14.51 -15.81 17.05
CA ILE A 11 13.52 -15.01 16.30
C ILE A 11 13.80 -13.52 16.53
N THR A 12 14.10 -13.12 17.76
CA THR A 12 14.42 -11.73 18.10
C THR A 12 15.72 -11.27 17.43
N ARG A 13 16.76 -12.12 17.40
CA ARG A 13 18.03 -11.81 16.71
C ARG A 13 17.86 -11.71 15.19
N GLN A 14 17.13 -12.61 14.55
CA GLN A 14 16.85 -12.51 13.11
C GLN A 14 16.00 -11.30 12.76
N ALA A 15 15.05 -10.92 13.62
CA ALA A 15 14.28 -9.68 13.45
C ALA A 15 15.16 -8.44 13.61
N VAL A 16 16.14 -8.48 14.54
CA VAL A 16 17.14 -7.42 14.73
C VAL A 16 18.07 -7.31 13.51
N ASP A 17 18.64 -8.42 13.03
CA ASP A 17 19.54 -8.43 11.87
C ASP A 17 18.84 -7.97 10.57
N THR A 18 17.59 -8.33 10.39
CA THR A 18 16.79 -7.87 9.24
C THR A 18 16.40 -6.41 9.39
N GLY A 19 16.07 -5.97 10.59
CA GLY A 19 15.83 -4.57 10.93
C GLY A 19 17.07 -3.70 10.70
N GLU A 20 18.29 -4.18 11.03
CA GLU A 20 19.54 -3.48 10.74
C GLU A 20 19.83 -3.35 9.24
N ARG A 21 19.49 -4.36 8.44
CA ARG A 21 19.60 -4.28 6.97
C ARG A 21 18.60 -3.29 6.39
N LEU A 22 17.38 -3.25 6.92
CA LEU A 22 16.35 -2.29 6.56
C LEU A 22 16.75 -0.86 6.96
N VAL A 23 17.35 -0.68 8.13
CA VAL A 23 17.86 0.63 8.60
C VAL A 23 19.10 1.07 7.83
N LYS A 24 19.98 0.17 7.41
CA LYS A 24 21.14 0.51 6.55
C LYS A 24 20.76 0.92 5.13
N SER A 25 19.62 0.47 4.62
CA SER A 25 19.08 0.93 3.33
C SER A 25 18.36 2.29 3.41
N LEU A 26 18.03 2.74 4.62
CA LEU A 26 17.46 4.07 4.87
C LEU A 26 18.62 5.02 5.20
N SER A 27 18.84 6.04 4.39
CA SER A 27 19.92 7.03 4.55
C SER A 27 20.07 7.59 5.96
N LEU A 28 21.31 7.88 6.35
CA LEU A 28 21.82 8.17 7.70
C LEU A 28 21.22 9.40 8.42
N ASP A 29 20.45 10.24 7.76
CA ASP A 29 19.91 11.48 8.35
C ASP A 29 18.71 11.29 9.30
N GLN A 30 18.30 10.04 9.56
CA GLN A 30 17.15 9.73 10.43
C GLN A 30 17.51 8.98 11.73
N VAL A 31 18.73 9.04 12.18
CA VAL A 31 19.23 8.23 13.32
C VAL A 31 18.53 8.54 14.65
N THR A 32 18.09 9.78 14.89
CA THR A 32 17.42 10.18 16.14
C THR A 32 15.93 9.83 16.21
N SER A 33 15.25 9.74 15.07
CA SER A 33 13.87 9.21 14.98
C SER A 33 13.84 7.69 14.73
N GLY A 34 14.99 7.08 14.43
CA GLY A 34 15.15 5.71 13.99
C GLY A 34 14.75 4.67 15.03
N TRP A 35 15.04 4.92 16.32
CA TRP A 35 14.78 3.95 17.38
C TRP A 35 13.28 3.72 17.64
N ASN A 36 12.48 4.78 17.63
CA ASN A 36 11.02 4.65 17.79
C ASN A 36 10.37 4.00 16.58
N LYS A 37 10.84 4.32 15.37
CA LYS A 37 10.39 3.67 14.13
C LYS A 37 10.79 2.20 14.06
N TYR A 38 11.96 1.85 14.59
CA TYR A 38 12.46 0.48 14.70
C TYR A 38 11.61 -0.36 15.66
N ALA A 39 11.29 0.15 16.83
CA ALA A 39 10.42 -0.52 17.80
C ALA A 39 9.01 -0.75 17.25
N GLN A 40 8.45 0.23 16.54
CA GLN A 40 7.16 0.09 15.85
C GLN A 40 7.21 -0.94 14.73
N LYS A 41 8.30 -0.99 13.95
CA LYS A 41 8.49 -2.00 12.88
C LYS A 41 8.54 -3.42 13.45
N THR A 42 9.26 -3.63 14.53
CA THR A 42 9.37 -4.95 15.17
C THR A 42 8.01 -5.41 15.72
N ALA A 43 7.24 -4.50 16.33
CA ALA A 43 5.90 -4.78 16.81
C ALA A 43 4.93 -5.11 15.65
N SER A 44 5.03 -4.40 14.53
CA SER A 44 4.21 -4.65 13.33
C SER A 44 4.53 -6.01 12.72
N VAL A 45 5.82 -6.38 12.59
CA VAL A 45 6.24 -7.70 12.08
C VAL A 45 5.69 -8.82 12.96
N GLN A 46 5.82 -8.69 14.28
CA GLN A 46 5.32 -9.69 15.22
C GLN A 46 3.79 -9.82 15.15
N THR A 47 3.08 -8.70 15.04
CA THR A 47 1.62 -8.68 14.88
C THR A 47 1.20 -9.39 13.60
N ILE A 48 1.87 -9.09 12.48
CA ILE A 48 1.62 -9.72 11.19
C ILE A 48 1.91 -11.23 11.24
N MET A 49 3.03 -11.64 11.85
CA MET A 49 3.36 -13.05 12.03
C MET A 49 2.29 -13.78 12.85
N ASN A 50 1.85 -13.19 13.96
CA ASN A 50 0.82 -13.76 14.81
C ASN A 50 -0.53 -13.86 14.09
N ALA A 51 -0.91 -12.83 13.33
CA ALA A 51 -2.17 -12.81 12.58
C ALA A 51 -2.18 -13.78 11.40
N THR A 52 -1.04 -14.00 10.75
CA THR A 52 -0.96 -14.78 9.51
C THR A 52 -0.42 -16.21 9.69
N GLY A 53 0.22 -16.51 10.82
CA GLY A 53 0.92 -17.79 11.06
C GLY A 53 2.12 -18.02 10.14
N LYS A 54 2.61 -16.99 9.45
CA LYS A 54 3.73 -17.09 8.49
C LYS A 54 5.08 -16.98 9.19
N SER A 55 6.09 -17.62 8.60
CA SER A 55 7.47 -17.46 9.04
C SER A 55 7.99 -16.04 8.80
N ILE A 56 8.94 -15.61 9.62
CA ILE A 56 9.58 -14.30 9.48
C ILE A 56 10.16 -14.07 8.08
N ALA A 57 10.77 -15.08 7.46
CA ALA A 57 11.34 -14.97 6.12
C ALA A 57 10.27 -14.64 5.06
N LYS A 58 9.08 -15.25 5.16
CA LYS A 58 7.96 -14.95 4.26
C LYS A 58 7.40 -13.56 4.51
N VAL A 59 7.22 -13.18 5.77
CA VAL A 59 6.72 -11.83 6.12
C VAL A 59 7.70 -10.76 5.63
N ASN A 60 9.02 -10.97 5.78
CA ASN A 60 10.03 -10.03 5.28
C ASN A 60 9.97 -9.83 3.76
N GLY A 61 9.82 -10.89 2.96
CA GLY A 61 9.69 -10.75 1.51
C GLY A 61 8.46 -9.94 1.08
N TYR A 62 7.38 -9.99 1.85
CA TYR A 62 6.20 -9.13 1.61
C TYR A 62 6.45 -7.70 2.06
N LEU A 63 7.13 -7.49 3.18
CA LEU A 63 7.49 -6.17 3.67
C LEU A 63 8.49 -5.46 2.75
N GLU A 64 9.40 -6.18 2.11
CA GLU A 64 10.31 -5.65 1.08
C GLU A 64 9.55 -5.07 -0.12
N LYS A 65 8.45 -5.71 -0.56
CA LYS A 65 7.58 -5.16 -1.60
C LYS A 65 6.95 -3.83 -1.16
N LEU A 66 6.40 -3.78 0.07
CA LEU A 66 5.80 -2.55 0.59
C LEU A 66 6.84 -1.45 0.81
N MET A 67 8.05 -1.82 1.23
CA MET A 67 9.14 -0.86 1.40
C MET A 67 9.54 -0.24 0.06
N TRP A 68 9.80 -1.08 -0.96
CA TRP A 68 10.05 -0.59 -2.30
C TRP A 68 8.94 0.32 -2.80
N PHE A 69 7.67 -0.07 -2.63
CA PHE A 69 6.55 0.75 -3.06
C PHE A 69 6.48 2.08 -2.31
N SER A 70 6.80 2.09 -1.02
CA SER A 70 6.90 3.32 -0.23
C SER A 70 8.07 4.20 -0.67
N ASP A 71 9.17 3.60 -1.09
CA ASP A 71 10.32 4.34 -1.63
C ASP A 71 10.04 4.95 -3.01
N GLU A 72 9.11 4.37 -3.77
CA GLU A 72 8.71 4.88 -5.09
C GLU A 72 7.53 5.86 -5.04
N THR A 73 6.80 5.94 -3.95
CA THR A 73 5.54 6.70 -3.87
C THR A 73 5.50 7.65 -2.67
N SER A 74 4.47 8.49 -2.60
CA SER A 74 4.25 9.42 -1.47
C SER A 74 3.75 8.75 -0.18
N TYR A 75 3.55 7.42 -0.17
CA TYR A 75 2.99 6.71 0.98
C TYR A 75 4.10 6.10 1.82
N GLY A 76 4.18 6.49 3.09
CA GLY A 76 5.23 6.02 3.99
C GLY A 76 5.14 4.53 4.32
N PHE A 77 6.29 3.89 4.54
CA PHE A 77 6.36 2.46 4.92
C PHE A 77 5.56 2.16 6.19
N THR A 78 5.52 3.10 7.14
CA THR A 78 4.73 2.96 8.37
C THR A 78 3.23 2.90 8.07
N ASP A 79 2.75 3.72 7.12
CA ASP A 79 1.36 3.71 6.69
C ASP A 79 0.99 2.39 6.02
N MET A 80 1.87 1.86 5.17
CA MET A 80 1.70 0.59 4.48
C MET A 80 1.66 -0.59 5.46
N THR A 81 2.56 -0.63 6.44
CA THR A 81 2.60 -1.71 7.44
C THR A 81 1.44 -1.63 8.44
N SER A 82 0.97 -0.42 8.78
CA SER A 82 -0.24 -0.22 9.57
C SER A 82 -1.48 -0.74 8.82
N ALA A 83 -1.59 -0.41 7.52
CA ALA A 83 -2.64 -0.92 6.65
C ALA A 83 -2.62 -2.47 6.59
N LEU A 84 -1.44 -3.08 6.44
CA LEU A 84 -1.28 -4.53 6.43
C LEU A 84 -1.73 -5.15 7.74
N SER A 85 -1.33 -4.60 8.88
CA SER A 85 -1.76 -5.06 10.21
C SER A 85 -3.29 -4.99 10.35
N THR A 86 -3.90 -3.89 9.92
CA THR A 86 -5.36 -3.69 9.98
C THR A 86 -6.09 -4.72 9.12
N LEU A 87 -5.70 -4.90 7.87
CA LEU A 87 -6.36 -5.82 6.94
C LEU A 87 -6.14 -7.30 7.31
N THR A 88 -4.95 -7.68 7.78
CA THR A 88 -4.69 -9.05 8.22
C THR A 88 -5.45 -9.40 9.50
N SER A 89 -5.66 -8.43 10.41
CA SER A 89 -6.48 -8.64 11.62
C SER A 89 -7.95 -8.92 11.30
N THR A 90 -8.45 -8.52 10.13
CA THR A 90 -9.82 -8.82 9.66
C THR A 90 -9.92 -10.15 8.90
N GLY A 91 -8.85 -10.95 8.89
CA GLY A 91 -8.79 -12.28 8.29
C GLY A 91 -8.26 -12.31 6.85
N GLY A 92 -7.66 -11.21 6.37
CA GLY A 92 -6.98 -11.18 5.08
C GLY A 92 -5.66 -11.95 5.09
N SER A 93 -5.38 -12.71 4.03
CA SER A 93 -4.05 -13.33 3.86
C SER A 93 -3.04 -12.29 3.37
N ILE A 94 -1.80 -12.37 3.86
CA ILE A 94 -0.77 -11.38 3.52
C ILE A 94 -0.52 -11.31 2.01
N GLU A 95 -0.62 -12.44 1.31
CA GLU A 95 -0.44 -12.55 -0.14
C GLU A 95 -1.42 -11.69 -0.92
N LYS A 96 -2.66 -11.58 -0.41
CA LYS A 96 -3.73 -10.82 -1.05
C LYS A 96 -3.77 -9.36 -0.55
N MET A 97 -3.38 -9.15 0.70
CA MET A 97 -3.41 -7.81 1.30
C MET A 97 -2.32 -6.89 0.74
N ILE A 98 -1.15 -7.41 0.39
CA ILE A 98 -0.07 -6.59 -0.19
C ILE A 98 -0.51 -5.91 -1.50
N PRO A 99 -0.94 -6.63 -2.55
CA PRO A 99 -1.42 -5.98 -3.77
C PRO A 99 -2.67 -5.12 -3.51
N MET A 100 -3.56 -5.54 -2.60
CA MET A 100 -4.73 -4.75 -2.24
C MET A 100 -4.35 -3.38 -1.64
N ILE A 101 -3.35 -3.33 -0.74
CA ILE A 101 -2.85 -2.09 -0.13
C ILE A 101 -2.21 -1.19 -1.18
N MET A 102 -1.31 -1.74 -2.00
CA MET A 102 -0.66 -1.00 -3.10
C MET A 102 -1.71 -0.44 -4.07
N GLY A 103 -2.73 -1.23 -4.39
CA GLY A 103 -3.82 -0.81 -5.25
C GLY A 103 -4.71 0.27 -4.63
N MET A 104 -5.00 0.21 -3.33
CA MET A 104 -5.71 1.29 -2.61
C MET A 104 -4.90 2.60 -2.60
N ALA A 105 -3.58 2.52 -2.42
CA ALA A 105 -2.68 3.66 -2.49
C ALA A 105 -2.68 4.27 -3.91
N ASN A 106 -2.53 3.44 -4.95
CA ASN A 106 -2.59 3.88 -6.33
C ASN A 106 -3.94 4.50 -6.71
N ALA A 107 -5.07 3.91 -6.27
CA ALA A 107 -6.40 4.47 -6.48
C ALA A 107 -6.58 5.82 -5.77
N THR A 108 -5.98 5.97 -4.57
CA THR A 108 -5.99 7.22 -3.81
C THR A 108 -5.17 8.30 -4.53
N ALA A 109 -3.98 7.98 -5.00
CA ALA A 109 -3.14 8.89 -5.78
C ALA A 109 -3.79 9.27 -7.11
N TYR A 110 -4.40 8.33 -7.81
CA TYR A 110 -5.14 8.57 -9.06
C TYR A 110 -6.29 9.56 -8.87
N ALA A 111 -6.90 9.57 -7.70
CA ALA A 111 -7.91 10.55 -7.31
C ALA A 111 -7.31 11.91 -6.84
N GLY A 112 -5.98 12.09 -6.92
CA GLY A 112 -5.28 13.30 -6.48
C GLY A 112 -5.29 13.48 -4.95
N LYS A 113 -5.30 12.38 -4.18
CA LYS A 113 -5.37 12.37 -2.72
C LYS A 113 -4.10 11.80 -2.09
N GLY A 114 -3.84 12.21 -0.85
CA GLY A 114 -2.60 11.89 -0.13
C GLY A 114 -2.75 10.81 0.94
N ALA A 115 -1.75 10.75 1.83
CA ALA A 115 -1.64 9.73 2.87
C ALA A 115 -2.80 9.74 3.87
N ALA A 116 -3.34 10.91 4.21
CA ALA A 116 -4.48 11.00 5.15
C ALA A 116 -5.75 10.35 4.59
N GLU A 117 -6.05 10.58 3.31
CA GLU A 117 -7.18 9.96 2.63
C GLU A 117 -6.94 8.46 2.42
N PHE A 118 -5.71 8.04 2.11
CA PHE A 118 -5.33 6.64 2.05
C PHE A 118 -5.62 5.91 3.37
N GLN A 119 -5.22 6.46 4.51
CA GLN A 119 -5.51 5.88 5.82
C GLN A 119 -7.03 5.76 6.08
N ARG A 120 -7.81 6.76 5.66
CA ARG A 120 -9.27 6.71 5.75
C ARG A 120 -9.85 5.60 4.87
N VAL A 121 -9.35 5.44 3.66
CA VAL A 121 -9.75 4.35 2.75
C VAL A 121 -9.45 2.99 3.37
N ILE A 122 -8.22 2.80 3.86
CA ILE A 122 -7.80 1.56 4.53
C ILE A 122 -8.74 1.23 5.71
N TYR A 123 -8.98 2.18 6.60
CA TYR A 123 -9.84 1.97 7.77
C TYR A 123 -11.25 1.50 7.38
N ASN A 124 -11.91 2.19 6.47
CA ASN A 124 -13.28 1.88 6.07
C ASN A 124 -13.38 0.60 5.26
N LEU A 125 -12.46 0.37 4.32
CA LEU A 125 -12.47 -0.86 3.54
C LEU A 125 -12.02 -2.08 4.34
N ALA A 126 -11.21 -1.93 5.39
CA ALA A 126 -10.91 -3.01 6.33
C ALA A 126 -12.14 -3.40 7.16
N GLN A 127 -12.99 -2.45 7.57
CA GLN A 127 -14.28 -2.76 8.21
C GLN A 127 -15.18 -3.54 7.27
N SER A 128 -15.34 -3.06 6.04
CA SER A 128 -16.08 -3.76 4.98
C SER A 128 -15.53 -5.16 4.71
N TYR A 129 -14.19 -5.30 4.66
CA TYR A 129 -13.54 -6.59 4.47
C TYR A 129 -13.84 -7.54 5.64
N GLY A 130 -13.79 -7.04 6.88
CA GLY A 130 -14.16 -7.79 8.08
C GLY A 130 -15.60 -8.31 8.05
N THR A 131 -16.55 -7.52 7.56
CA THR A 131 -17.97 -7.89 7.42
C THR A 131 -18.27 -8.74 6.19
N GLY A 132 -17.30 -8.90 5.29
CA GLY A 132 -17.37 -9.78 4.12
C GLY A 132 -17.75 -9.11 2.79
N ALA A 133 -18.20 -7.86 2.79
CA ALA A 133 -18.50 -7.09 1.59
C ALA A 133 -18.47 -5.59 1.87
N ILE A 134 -18.29 -4.77 0.84
CA ILE A 134 -18.35 -3.31 0.96
C ILE A 134 -19.71 -2.90 1.52
N GLN A 135 -19.66 -2.24 2.69
CA GLN A 135 -20.84 -1.67 3.31
C GLN A 135 -21.07 -0.25 2.80
N LEU A 136 -22.35 0.13 2.61
CA LEU A 136 -22.68 1.47 2.09
C LEU A 136 -22.10 2.59 2.97
N ILE A 137 -22.14 2.44 4.30
CA ILE A 137 -21.62 3.44 5.24
C ILE A 137 -20.12 3.63 5.09
N ASP A 138 -19.36 2.54 4.94
CA ASP A 138 -17.91 2.58 4.74
C ASP A 138 -17.57 3.18 3.38
N TRP A 139 -18.34 2.79 2.34
CA TRP A 139 -18.19 3.35 1.01
C TRP A 139 -18.45 4.86 0.96
N LYS A 140 -19.46 5.35 1.68
CA LYS A 140 -19.71 6.80 1.81
C LYS A 140 -18.52 7.53 2.41
N SER A 141 -17.78 6.92 3.31
CA SER A 141 -16.54 7.49 3.86
C SER A 141 -15.42 7.54 2.82
N VAL A 142 -15.33 6.54 1.91
CA VAL A 142 -14.40 6.55 0.76
C VAL A 142 -14.78 7.65 -0.24
N GLU A 143 -16.09 7.86 -0.49
CA GLU A 143 -16.58 8.98 -1.31
C GLU A 143 -16.25 10.34 -0.69
N GLN A 144 -16.47 10.50 0.61
CA GLN A 144 -16.12 11.73 1.34
C GLN A 144 -14.62 12.02 1.35
N ALA A 145 -13.78 10.98 1.33
CA ALA A 145 -12.34 11.11 1.12
C ALA A 145 -11.99 11.54 -0.32
N GLY A 146 -12.96 11.55 -1.24
CA GLY A 146 -12.75 11.92 -2.64
C GLY A 146 -12.04 10.85 -3.46
N VAL A 147 -11.97 9.59 -2.98
CA VAL A 147 -11.24 8.49 -3.63
C VAL A 147 -12.16 7.62 -4.50
N ALA A 148 -13.45 7.62 -4.24
CA ALA A 148 -14.47 6.84 -4.98
C ALA A 148 -14.72 7.38 -6.39
N SER A 149 -13.68 7.41 -7.23
CA SER A 149 -13.77 7.86 -8.63
C SER A 149 -14.71 6.98 -9.46
N GLN A 150 -15.17 7.50 -10.61
CA GLN A 150 -15.96 6.72 -11.56
C GLN A 150 -15.17 5.49 -12.05
N GLN A 151 -13.86 5.64 -12.24
CA GLN A 151 -12.95 4.56 -12.65
C GLN A 151 -12.88 3.47 -11.59
N LEU A 152 -12.76 3.83 -10.30
CA LEU A 152 -12.76 2.85 -9.22
C LEU A 152 -14.11 2.12 -9.12
N LYS A 153 -15.24 2.85 -9.21
CA LYS A 153 -16.56 2.22 -9.23
C LYS A 153 -16.70 1.25 -10.41
N GLN A 154 -16.27 1.68 -11.60
CA GLN A 154 -16.35 0.83 -12.80
C GLN A 154 -15.47 -0.42 -12.66
N LEU A 155 -14.24 -0.29 -12.15
CA LEU A 155 -13.36 -1.43 -11.93
C LEU A 155 -13.94 -2.45 -10.95
N LEU A 156 -14.57 -1.99 -9.87
CA LEU A 156 -15.28 -2.87 -8.93
C LEU A 156 -16.45 -3.59 -9.62
N ILE A 157 -17.23 -2.88 -10.42
CA ILE A 157 -18.35 -3.45 -11.21
C ILE A 157 -17.84 -4.51 -12.19
N ASP A 158 -16.82 -4.18 -12.99
CA ASP A 158 -16.26 -5.08 -13.99
C ASP A 158 -15.68 -6.34 -13.34
N THR A 159 -15.01 -6.17 -12.19
CA THR A 159 -14.52 -7.28 -11.38
C THR A 159 -15.66 -8.14 -10.83
N GLY A 160 -16.75 -7.51 -10.37
CA GLY A 160 -17.94 -8.23 -9.92
C GLY A 160 -18.61 -9.03 -11.05
N VAL A 161 -18.62 -8.50 -12.27
CA VAL A 161 -19.09 -9.23 -13.46
C VAL A 161 -18.15 -10.38 -13.82
N GLU A 162 -16.85 -10.14 -13.82
CA GLU A 162 -15.82 -11.14 -14.12
C GLU A 162 -15.88 -12.34 -13.16
N LEU A 163 -16.13 -12.07 -11.87
CA LEU A 163 -16.28 -13.09 -10.83
C LEU A 163 -17.68 -13.71 -10.76
N GLY A 164 -18.60 -13.30 -11.65
CA GLY A 164 -19.97 -13.82 -11.68
C GLY A 164 -20.84 -13.39 -10.50
N LYS A 165 -20.41 -12.39 -9.71
CA LYS A 165 -21.17 -11.86 -8.56
C LYS A 165 -22.37 -11.02 -8.99
N ILE A 166 -22.28 -10.38 -10.16
CA ILE A 166 -23.36 -9.61 -10.80
C ILE A 166 -23.36 -9.87 -12.30
N LYS A 167 -24.53 -9.70 -12.92
CA LYS A 167 -24.67 -9.78 -14.39
C LYS A 167 -24.19 -8.49 -15.04
N LYS A 168 -23.61 -8.59 -16.23
CA LYS A 168 -23.22 -7.42 -17.04
C LYS A 168 -24.42 -6.48 -17.22
N GLY A 169 -24.22 -5.19 -16.94
CA GLY A 169 -25.25 -4.16 -17.02
C GLY A 169 -26.24 -4.10 -15.84
N ALA A 170 -26.15 -5.01 -14.86
CA ALA A 170 -27.03 -5.01 -13.70
C ALA A 170 -26.71 -3.90 -12.68
N VAL A 171 -25.48 -3.40 -12.69
CA VAL A 171 -24.98 -2.30 -11.87
C VAL A 171 -24.25 -1.32 -12.77
N THR A 172 -24.46 -0.03 -12.56
CA THR A 172 -23.73 1.07 -13.19
C THR A 172 -23.03 1.91 -12.14
N THR A 173 -22.12 2.78 -12.52
CA THR A 173 -21.47 3.69 -11.56
C THR A 173 -22.49 4.61 -10.86
N GLY A 174 -23.57 4.98 -11.54
CA GLY A 174 -24.67 5.78 -10.95
C GLY A 174 -25.56 5.00 -9.98
N SER A 175 -25.67 3.68 -10.13
CA SER A 175 -26.44 2.80 -9.24
C SER A 175 -25.57 2.03 -8.24
N PHE A 176 -24.25 2.30 -8.21
CA PHE A 176 -23.27 1.57 -7.41
C PHE A 176 -23.68 1.50 -5.93
N ASP A 177 -23.90 2.65 -5.31
CA ASP A 177 -24.23 2.76 -3.89
C ASP A 177 -25.50 1.97 -3.54
N ASN A 178 -26.54 2.13 -4.33
CA ASN A 178 -27.81 1.42 -4.15
C ASN A 178 -27.70 -0.10 -4.35
N SER A 179 -26.63 -0.55 -5.00
CA SER A 179 -26.39 -1.97 -5.25
C SER A 179 -25.62 -2.67 -4.13
N LEU A 180 -24.86 -1.93 -3.30
CA LEU A 180 -24.02 -2.49 -2.24
C LEU A 180 -24.77 -3.34 -1.21
N PRO A 181 -26.03 -3.02 -0.81
CA PRO A 181 -26.80 -3.88 0.10
C PRO A 181 -26.98 -5.32 -0.39
N LYS A 182 -26.80 -5.57 -1.68
CA LYS A 182 -26.82 -6.94 -2.27
C LYS A 182 -25.54 -7.74 -2.01
N LYS A 183 -24.52 -7.12 -1.36
CA LYS A 183 -23.26 -7.74 -0.94
C LYS A 183 -22.43 -8.39 -2.06
N TRP A 184 -22.62 -7.96 -3.30
CA TRP A 184 -21.87 -8.48 -4.45
C TRP A 184 -20.41 -8.03 -4.46
N ALA A 185 -20.12 -6.84 -3.93
CA ALA A 185 -18.77 -6.31 -3.77
C ALA A 185 -18.11 -6.94 -2.51
N ASP A 186 -17.94 -8.25 -2.56
CA ASP A 186 -17.41 -9.06 -1.46
C ASP A 186 -15.87 -8.99 -1.38
N ARG A 187 -15.30 -9.76 -0.45
CA ARG A 187 -13.83 -9.81 -0.25
C ARG A 187 -13.09 -10.13 -1.53
N GLU A 188 -13.59 -11.07 -2.32
CA GLU A 188 -12.94 -11.50 -3.56
C GLU A 188 -12.95 -10.39 -4.61
N VAL A 189 -14.06 -9.65 -4.72
CA VAL A 189 -14.16 -8.47 -5.58
C VAL A 189 -13.19 -7.38 -5.12
N MET A 190 -13.10 -7.09 -3.81
CA MET A 190 -12.18 -6.10 -3.27
C MET A 190 -10.72 -6.48 -3.55
N GLU A 191 -10.32 -7.72 -3.22
CA GLU A 191 -8.96 -8.23 -3.43
C GLU A 191 -8.56 -8.10 -4.90
N LYS A 192 -9.42 -8.57 -5.81
CA LYS A 192 -9.12 -8.58 -7.24
C LYS A 192 -9.15 -7.18 -7.87
N ALA A 193 -10.12 -6.35 -7.52
CA ALA A 193 -10.21 -5.00 -8.08
C ALA A 193 -9.03 -4.12 -7.64
N PHE A 194 -8.71 -4.10 -6.35
CA PHE A 194 -7.55 -3.34 -5.90
C PHE A 194 -6.24 -3.98 -6.35
N GLY A 195 -6.16 -5.33 -6.42
CA GLY A 195 -5.02 -6.01 -7.02
C GLY A 195 -4.74 -5.54 -8.45
N LYS A 196 -5.75 -5.31 -9.28
CA LYS A 196 -5.58 -4.74 -10.63
C LYS A 196 -4.94 -3.35 -10.61
N TYR A 197 -5.27 -2.49 -9.66
CA TYR A 197 -4.59 -1.20 -9.51
C TYR A 197 -3.11 -1.35 -9.09
N ALA A 198 -2.70 -2.48 -8.55
CA ALA A 198 -1.32 -2.77 -8.16
C ALA A 198 -0.52 -3.48 -9.26
N GLU A 199 -1.17 -4.11 -10.25
CA GLU A 199 -0.53 -4.99 -11.25
C GLU A 199 0.66 -4.33 -11.93
N PHE A 200 0.54 -3.06 -12.32
CA PHE A 200 1.63 -2.35 -13.00
C PHE A 200 2.81 -2.11 -12.05
N ALA A 201 2.57 -1.67 -10.82
CA ALA A 201 3.63 -1.47 -9.82
C ALA A 201 4.34 -2.80 -9.50
N GLU A 202 3.59 -3.90 -9.35
CA GLU A 202 4.18 -5.24 -9.16
C GLU A 202 5.03 -5.70 -10.35
N ALA A 203 4.58 -5.39 -11.57
CA ALA A 203 5.33 -5.71 -12.79
C ALA A 203 6.63 -4.89 -12.89
N VAL A 204 6.59 -3.60 -12.56
CA VAL A 204 7.78 -2.74 -12.49
C VAL A 204 8.79 -3.31 -11.49
N LYS A 205 8.33 -3.66 -10.27
CA LYS A 205 9.19 -4.27 -9.24
C LYS A 205 9.81 -5.58 -9.73
N ALA A 206 9.01 -6.46 -10.34
CA ALA A 206 9.48 -7.73 -10.86
C ALA A 206 10.52 -7.55 -11.98
N GLU A 207 10.33 -6.58 -12.87
CA GLU A 207 11.27 -6.26 -13.95
C GLU A 207 12.60 -5.71 -13.40
N LEU A 208 12.55 -4.86 -12.37
CA LEU A 208 13.73 -4.35 -11.68
C LEU A 208 14.53 -5.48 -11.01
N ASP A 209 13.83 -6.39 -10.32
CA ASP A 209 14.46 -7.53 -9.64
C ASP A 209 15.09 -8.52 -10.62
N ALA A 210 14.45 -8.73 -11.76
CA ALA A 210 14.95 -9.63 -12.81
C ALA A 210 16.13 -9.04 -13.58
N ASN A 211 16.24 -7.72 -13.67
CA ASN A 211 17.22 -7.03 -14.52
C ASN A 211 17.96 -5.91 -13.76
N PRO A 212 18.62 -6.19 -12.62
CA PRO A 212 19.21 -5.16 -11.76
C PRO A 212 20.30 -4.34 -12.47
N ASN A 213 21.06 -4.98 -13.38
CA ASN A 213 22.11 -4.30 -14.13
C ASN A 213 21.60 -3.45 -15.30
N LYS A 214 20.38 -3.70 -15.77
CA LYS A 214 19.77 -2.95 -16.88
C LYS A 214 19.25 -1.60 -16.45
N TYR A 215 18.61 -1.57 -15.29
CA TYR A 215 17.91 -0.39 -14.80
C TYR A 215 18.63 0.35 -13.67
N HIS A 216 19.70 -0.25 -13.12
CA HIS A 216 20.47 0.33 -12.00
C HIS A 216 19.58 0.83 -10.84
N GLY A 217 18.47 0.13 -10.59
CA GLY A 217 17.47 0.50 -9.57
C GLY A 217 16.54 1.65 -9.96
N GLN A 218 16.62 2.18 -11.18
CA GLN A 218 15.79 3.31 -11.62
C GLN A 218 14.42 2.83 -12.11
N ALA A 219 13.39 3.00 -11.26
CA ALA A 219 12.02 2.58 -11.58
C ALA A 219 11.47 3.29 -12.83
N SER A 220 11.82 4.55 -13.08
CA SER A 220 11.37 5.32 -14.25
C SER A 220 11.65 4.63 -15.57
N GLN A 221 12.85 4.04 -15.74
CA GLN A 221 13.22 3.32 -16.96
C GLN A 221 12.40 2.03 -17.14
N ALA A 222 12.13 1.29 -16.07
CA ALA A 222 11.30 0.09 -16.12
C ALA A 222 9.83 0.45 -16.40
N ILE A 223 9.34 1.55 -15.85
CA ILE A 223 7.99 2.09 -16.10
C ILE A 223 7.80 2.39 -17.58
N ASP A 224 8.74 3.11 -18.20
CA ASP A 224 8.65 3.48 -19.61
C ASP A 224 8.72 2.23 -20.52
N ALA A 225 9.52 1.23 -20.15
CA ALA A 225 9.64 -0.02 -20.90
C ALA A 225 8.40 -0.93 -20.83
N LEU A 226 7.57 -0.76 -19.80
CA LEU A 226 6.42 -1.62 -19.53
C LEU A 226 5.06 -0.93 -19.78
N ALA A 227 5.00 0.40 -19.80
CA ALA A 227 3.75 1.15 -19.82
C ALA A 227 2.77 0.72 -20.93
N ASP A 228 3.26 0.48 -22.13
CA ASP A 228 2.42 0.09 -23.28
C ASP A 228 1.83 -1.34 -23.19
N LYS A 229 2.28 -2.13 -22.20
CA LYS A 229 1.84 -3.53 -22.03
C LYS A 229 0.73 -3.67 -20.99
N TYR A 230 0.39 -2.60 -20.27
CA TYR A 230 -0.57 -2.60 -19.18
C TYR A 230 -1.73 -1.64 -19.43
N ASP A 231 -2.81 -1.85 -18.69
CA ASP A 231 -3.97 -0.97 -18.76
C ASP A 231 -3.60 0.48 -18.38
N GLU A 232 -4.07 1.43 -19.17
CA GLU A 232 -3.74 2.84 -19.02
C GLU A 232 -4.08 3.40 -17.61
N VAL A 233 -5.17 2.90 -17.00
CA VAL A 233 -5.60 3.36 -15.66
C VAL A 233 -4.61 2.89 -14.60
N THR A 234 -4.13 1.65 -14.67
CA THR A 234 -3.16 1.11 -13.72
C THR A 234 -1.80 1.80 -13.84
N VAL A 235 -1.36 2.08 -15.07
CA VAL A 235 -0.14 2.85 -15.34
C VAL A 235 -0.25 4.26 -14.79
N LYS A 236 -1.33 4.98 -15.11
CA LYS A 236 -1.56 6.35 -14.62
C LYS A 236 -1.68 6.40 -13.10
N ALA A 237 -2.29 5.42 -12.48
CA ALA A 237 -2.46 5.36 -11.04
C ALA A 237 -1.12 5.22 -10.31
N PHE A 238 -0.21 4.38 -10.80
CA PHE A 238 1.13 4.25 -10.23
C PHE A 238 1.98 5.49 -10.49
N LYS A 239 1.96 6.04 -11.71
CA LYS A 239 2.66 7.30 -12.03
C LYS A 239 2.17 8.46 -11.13
N ALA A 240 0.86 8.58 -10.90
CA ALA A 240 0.31 9.59 -9.99
C ALA A 240 0.82 9.42 -8.54
N ALA A 241 0.99 8.19 -8.07
CA ALA A 241 1.56 7.93 -6.75
C ALA A 241 3.03 8.36 -6.64
N GLN A 242 3.82 8.23 -7.72
CA GLN A 242 5.20 8.69 -7.80
C GLN A 242 5.30 10.22 -7.91
N GLU A 243 4.49 10.84 -8.76
CA GLU A 243 4.44 12.30 -8.93
C GLU A 243 4.08 13.00 -7.61
N ALA A 244 3.13 12.45 -6.85
CA ALA A 244 2.77 12.96 -5.54
C ALA A 244 3.95 12.95 -4.55
N LYS A 245 4.87 11.98 -4.63
CA LYS A 245 6.11 11.95 -3.86
C LYS A 245 7.03 13.10 -4.25
N SER A 246 7.34 13.23 -5.53
CA SER A 246 8.22 14.30 -6.05
C SER A 246 7.72 15.69 -5.67
N PHE A 247 6.40 15.91 -5.72
CA PHE A 247 5.79 17.15 -5.28
C PHE A 247 5.94 17.38 -3.78
N SER A 248 5.70 16.36 -2.95
CA SER A 248 5.88 16.44 -1.49
C SER A 248 7.33 16.77 -1.12
N GLU A 249 8.30 16.10 -1.74
CA GLU A 249 9.73 16.33 -1.53
C GLU A 249 10.13 17.78 -1.92
N ALA A 250 9.60 18.29 -3.03
CA ALA A 250 9.85 19.67 -3.46
C ALA A 250 9.25 20.70 -2.50
N VAL A 251 8.05 20.45 -1.94
CA VAL A 251 7.42 21.30 -0.93
C VAL A 251 8.21 21.30 0.37
N ASP A 252 8.68 20.14 0.82
CA ASP A 252 9.45 20.03 2.06
C ASP A 252 10.83 20.69 1.90
N ALA A 253 11.52 20.52 0.78
CA ALA A 253 12.75 21.23 0.47
C ALA A 253 12.56 22.77 0.43
N THR A 254 11.41 23.23 -0.05
CA THR A 254 11.08 24.66 -0.05
C THR A 254 10.83 25.20 1.36
N LYS A 255 10.13 24.43 2.22
CA LYS A 255 9.92 24.78 3.63
C LYS A 255 11.25 24.85 4.40
N ASP A 256 12.14 23.89 4.17
CA ASP A 256 13.45 23.85 4.80
C ASP A 256 14.32 25.04 4.36
N ALA A 257 14.30 25.38 3.07
CA ALA A 257 15.00 26.56 2.54
C ALA A 257 14.45 27.87 3.10
N VAL A 258 13.12 27.99 3.24
CA VAL A 258 12.48 29.16 3.87
C VAL A 258 12.83 29.22 5.36
N SER A 259 12.76 28.10 6.07
CA SER A 259 13.09 28.00 7.50
C SER A 259 14.54 28.39 7.78
N SER A 260 15.51 27.89 6.98
CA SER A 260 16.92 28.25 7.13
C SER A 260 17.19 29.71 6.76
N GLY A 261 16.57 30.24 5.71
CA GLY A 261 16.68 31.66 5.34
C GLY A 261 16.13 32.62 6.39
N TRP A 262 15.08 32.22 7.13
CA TRP A 262 14.58 33.02 8.27
C TRP A 262 15.54 33.01 9.45
N MET A 263 16.20 31.88 9.75
CA MET A 263 17.19 31.82 10.84
C MET A 263 18.42 32.68 10.56
N GLU A 264 18.91 32.74 9.32
CA GLU A 264 20.02 33.61 8.92
C GLU A 264 19.68 35.11 8.96
N THR A 265 18.40 35.47 8.96
CA THR A 265 17.96 36.88 8.95
C THR A 265 17.85 37.45 10.38
N PHE A 266 17.85 36.62 11.41
CA PHE A 266 17.66 37.01 12.82
C PHE A 266 18.91 36.76 13.70
N ASP A 267 20.02 36.25 13.14
CA ASP A 267 21.35 36.23 13.77
C ASP A 267 22.15 37.49 13.33
#